data_7eafc27d89c93d7cdd818d50be38f36b
#
_entry.id   7eafc27d89c93d7cdd818d50be38f36b
#
_cell.length_a   1.000
_cell.length_b   1.000
_cell.length_c   1.000
_cell.angle_alpha   90.00
_cell.angle_beta   90.00
_cell.angle_gamma   90.00
#
_symmetry.space_group_name_H-M   'P 1'
#
loop_
_entity.id
_entity.type
_entity.pdbx_description
1 polymer ?
#
loop_
_entity_poly.entity_id
_entity_poly.type
_entity_poly.pdbx_seq_one_letter_code
_entity_poly.pdbx_strand_id
1 'polypeptide(L)'
;MPRRLRRTADLTGRRLGRAVLGYLITMVAIITLSPFRFALTPQHGFTNEWTTSDLLLNIVLFVPLGFIFQLSRPKGESLKLWWALLFGAAFSATIETVQLFEASRYSSWMDVLGNTLGCGFGAAIHAFVPRRGNGRNAMPTLTLELPLMGLAYLLVPLAWSTGFASGNNSLRGWLALPLAAMAGNILGAVHAAYFAAPRGFGVSVHSPLEAWASRPQEWHPRWPRSQEKVGGTELLGFGCLLPYLTCLLWVLSALIPIGIHQPEIVIVGIIVALGSAWLRSLLTERRLKGDNDRRFEWLTLRQILPLFAAFILLSSLWPFDFDALKWQGMIALLPADVIANKNHVFLALEHVTTFLLLGYVLAELQGRNTGDFRPWVFRIVAYSGGISLLLEILRGMLPQQGASLLLFGFTVGTSALGVWLYQLQRDHIRALLSRNQYGQGHLKSE
;
A
#
# COMPACT_ATOMS: atom_id res chain seq x y z
N MET A 1 -13.48 -10.27 29.80
CA MET A 1 -12.30 -9.79 29.04
C MET A 1 -11.80 -8.48 29.62
N PRO A 2 -10.51 -8.36 30.01
CA PRO A 2 -9.99 -7.14 30.63
C PRO A 2 -10.13 -5.94 29.66
N ARG A 3 -10.82 -4.88 30.11
CA ARG A 3 -11.03 -3.63 29.32
C ARG A 3 -9.71 -3.02 28.79
N ARG A 4 -8.58 -3.26 29.50
CA ARG A 4 -7.25 -2.77 29.11
C ARG A 4 -6.76 -3.37 27.78
N LEU A 5 -6.86 -4.68 27.54
CA LEU A 5 -6.35 -5.33 26.32
C LEU A 5 -7.14 -4.90 25.07
N ARG A 6 -8.46 -4.75 25.20
CA ARG A 6 -9.28 -4.20 24.10
C ARG A 6 -8.87 -2.78 23.76
N ARG A 7 -8.66 -1.93 24.78
CA ARG A 7 -8.22 -0.54 24.59
C ARG A 7 -6.85 -0.45 23.93
N THR A 8 -5.90 -1.32 24.29
CA THR A 8 -4.55 -1.34 23.69
C THR A 8 -4.60 -1.70 22.21
N ALA A 9 -5.34 -2.75 21.83
CA ALA A 9 -5.49 -3.15 20.42
C ALA A 9 -6.17 -2.06 19.58
N ASP A 10 -7.20 -1.40 20.12
CA ASP A 10 -7.87 -0.29 19.43
C ASP A 10 -6.94 0.92 19.27
N LEU A 11 -6.10 1.23 20.26
CA LEU A 11 -5.14 2.34 20.18
C LEU A 11 -4.03 2.09 19.15
N THR A 12 -3.47 0.87 19.13
CA THR A 12 -2.41 0.52 18.16
C THR A 12 -2.93 0.51 16.72
N GLY A 13 -4.14 -0.01 16.49
CA GLY A 13 -4.79 0.03 15.17
C GLY A 13 -5.05 1.45 14.67
N ARG A 14 -5.50 2.35 15.56
CA ARG A 14 -5.67 3.78 15.23
C ARG A 14 -4.35 4.46 14.88
N ARG A 15 -3.26 4.17 15.61
CA ARG A 15 -1.94 4.74 15.32
C ARG A 15 -1.46 4.33 13.94
N LEU A 16 -1.57 3.04 13.61
CA LEU A 16 -1.22 2.52 12.30
C LEU A 16 -2.07 3.15 11.18
N GLY A 17 -3.41 3.14 11.33
CA GLY A 17 -4.31 3.74 10.34
C GLY A 17 -4.04 5.22 10.11
N ARG A 18 -3.77 5.99 11.17
CA ARG A 18 -3.40 7.41 11.07
C ARG A 18 -2.04 7.62 10.40
N ALA A 19 -1.06 6.75 10.65
CA ALA A 19 0.25 6.84 10.02
C ALA A 19 0.15 6.60 8.50
N VAL A 20 -0.60 5.58 8.07
CA VAL A 20 -0.86 5.30 6.65
C VAL A 20 -1.67 6.43 6.01
N LEU A 21 -2.68 6.95 6.70
CA LEU A 21 -3.46 8.09 6.22
C LEU A 21 -2.59 9.34 6.06
N GLY A 22 -1.75 9.66 7.05
CA GLY A 22 -0.81 10.78 6.98
C GLY A 22 0.15 10.66 5.81
N TYR A 23 0.67 9.46 5.56
CA TYR A 23 1.49 9.17 4.39
C TYR A 23 0.74 9.45 3.08
N LEU A 24 -0.49 8.95 2.92
CA LEU A 24 -1.32 9.20 1.73
C LEU A 24 -1.65 10.68 1.53
N ILE A 25 -2.01 11.39 2.61
CA ILE A 25 -2.24 12.84 2.59
C ILE A 25 -1.01 13.58 2.05
N THR A 26 0.18 13.23 2.58
CA THR A 26 1.44 13.83 2.13
C THR A 26 1.71 13.55 0.65
N MET A 27 1.47 12.31 0.20
CA MET A 27 1.63 11.92 -1.20
C MET A 27 0.70 12.71 -2.14
N VAL A 28 -0.58 12.78 -1.79
CA VAL A 28 -1.56 13.56 -2.57
C VAL A 28 -1.18 15.04 -2.58
N ALA A 29 -0.80 15.62 -1.44
CA ALA A 29 -0.36 17.01 -1.37
C ALA A 29 0.86 17.28 -2.27
N ILE A 30 1.88 16.40 -2.25
CA ILE A 30 3.05 16.55 -3.13
C ILE A 30 2.65 16.48 -4.60
N ILE A 31 1.81 15.52 -4.98
CA ILE A 31 1.35 15.33 -6.37
C ILE A 31 0.56 16.54 -6.86
N THR A 32 -0.35 17.05 -6.04
CA THR A 32 -1.26 18.14 -6.42
C THR A 32 -0.60 19.51 -6.36
N LEU A 33 0.36 19.75 -5.46
CA LEU A 33 1.06 21.01 -5.29
C LEU A 33 2.36 21.11 -6.10
N SER A 34 2.81 20.02 -6.76
CA SER A 34 3.98 20.06 -7.65
C SER A 34 3.69 20.91 -8.89
N PRO A 35 4.65 21.79 -9.34
CA PRO A 35 6.09 21.85 -9.02
C PRO A 35 6.50 22.84 -7.92
N PHE A 36 5.64 23.28 -7.04
CA PHE A 36 5.93 24.14 -5.89
C PHE A 36 6.43 25.57 -6.24
N ARG A 37 5.97 26.14 -7.35
CA ARG A 37 6.31 27.51 -7.78
C ARG A 37 5.40 28.53 -7.11
N PHE A 38 5.50 28.68 -5.79
CA PHE A 38 4.64 29.56 -5.03
C PHE A 38 5.07 31.03 -5.11
N ALA A 39 4.07 31.91 -5.25
CA ALA A 39 4.18 33.36 -5.13
C ALA A 39 3.50 33.86 -3.86
N LEU A 40 3.87 35.03 -3.37
CA LEU A 40 3.27 35.63 -2.19
C LEU A 40 1.88 36.23 -2.45
N THR A 41 1.52 36.44 -3.71
CA THR A 41 0.22 36.93 -4.13
C THR A 41 -0.53 35.86 -4.92
N PRO A 42 -1.86 35.79 -4.83
CA PRO A 42 -2.65 34.89 -5.66
C PRO A 42 -2.34 35.13 -7.14
N GLN A 43 -2.04 34.05 -7.88
CA GLN A 43 -1.68 34.12 -9.29
C GLN A 43 -2.90 33.96 -10.19
N HIS A 44 -3.89 33.19 -9.71
CA HIS A 44 -5.11 32.89 -10.44
C HIS A 44 -6.31 32.96 -9.50
N GLY A 45 -7.51 33.11 -10.07
CA GLY A 45 -8.77 32.93 -9.34
C GLY A 45 -9.28 31.49 -9.45
N PHE A 46 -10.39 31.19 -8.78
CA PHE A 46 -11.11 29.94 -8.98
C PHE A 46 -11.73 29.92 -10.39
N THR A 47 -11.54 28.84 -11.11
CA THR A 47 -12.12 28.60 -12.43
C THR A 47 -13.21 27.55 -12.38
N ASN A 48 -14.10 27.58 -13.37
CA ASN A 48 -15.08 26.51 -13.61
C ASN A 48 -14.68 25.63 -14.79
N GLU A 49 -13.49 25.85 -15.33
CA GLU A 49 -12.97 25.01 -16.42
C GLU A 49 -12.53 23.68 -15.86
N TRP A 50 -12.94 22.60 -16.50
CA TRP A 50 -12.59 21.24 -16.13
C TRP A 50 -12.62 20.32 -17.35
N THR A 51 -11.85 19.25 -17.28
CA THR A 51 -11.91 18.14 -18.23
C THR A 51 -12.40 16.88 -17.54
N THR A 52 -12.98 15.96 -18.31
CA THR A 52 -13.41 14.67 -17.77
C THR A 52 -12.25 13.88 -17.16
N SER A 53 -11.06 14.01 -17.75
CA SER A 53 -9.82 13.39 -17.24
C SER A 53 -9.41 13.96 -15.89
N ASP A 54 -9.49 15.28 -15.70
CA ASP A 54 -9.13 15.92 -14.43
C ASP A 54 -10.09 15.49 -13.33
N LEU A 55 -11.40 15.51 -13.61
CA LEU A 55 -12.41 15.07 -12.65
C LEU A 55 -12.19 13.59 -12.26
N LEU A 56 -11.94 12.71 -13.23
CA LEU A 56 -11.68 11.30 -12.98
C LEU A 56 -10.42 11.10 -12.14
N LEU A 57 -9.34 11.82 -12.44
CA LEU A 57 -8.09 11.76 -11.71
C LEU A 57 -8.28 12.18 -10.24
N ASN A 58 -8.99 13.27 -10.02
CA ASN A 58 -9.29 13.79 -8.69
C ASN A 58 -10.11 12.78 -7.87
N ILE A 59 -11.17 12.20 -8.46
CA ILE A 59 -11.94 11.14 -7.81
C ILE A 59 -11.02 9.98 -7.42
N VAL A 60 -10.22 9.47 -8.35
CA VAL A 60 -9.40 8.27 -8.14
C VAL A 60 -8.31 8.47 -7.08
N LEU A 61 -7.64 9.62 -7.06
CA LEU A 61 -6.64 9.94 -6.05
C LEU A 61 -7.23 9.99 -4.61
N PHE A 62 -8.50 10.38 -4.47
CA PHE A 62 -9.15 10.51 -3.17
C PHE A 62 -9.88 9.24 -2.70
N VAL A 63 -10.12 8.25 -3.57
CA VAL A 63 -10.72 6.96 -3.17
C VAL A 63 -9.89 6.24 -2.09
N PRO A 64 -8.58 6.03 -2.23
CA PRO A 64 -7.76 5.42 -1.16
C PRO A 64 -7.75 6.23 0.13
N LEU A 65 -7.78 7.56 0.04
CA LEU A 65 -7.84 8.44 1.22
C LEU A 65 -9.12 8.21 2.02
N GLY A 66 -10.28 8.20 1.37
CA GLY A 66 -11.56 7.94 2.02
C GLY A 66 -11.65 6.54 2.63
N PHE A 67 -11.12 5.54 1.94
CA PHE A 67 -11.05 4.16 2.42
C PHE A 67 -10.19 4.07 3.69
N ILE A 68 -8.95 4.58 3.67
CA ILE A 68 -8.02 4.54 4.82
C ILE A 68 -8.50 5.44 5.95
N PHE A 69 -9.16 6.56 5.65
CA PHE A 69 -9.79 7.41 6.67
C PHE A 69 -10.80 6.60 7.50
N GLN A 70 -11.66 5.82 6.87
CA GLN A 70 -12.59 4.95 7.57
C GLN A 70 -11.89 3.82 8.32
N LEU A 71 -10.86 3.22 7.73
CA LEU A 71 -10.07 2.17 8.35
C LEU A 71 -9.33 2.66 9.61
N SER A 72 -8.96 3.94 9.69
CA SER A 72 -8.27 4.56 10.81
C SER A 72 -9.17 4.86 12.01
N ARG A 73 -10.50 4.76 11.86
CA ARG A 73 -11.47 5.09 12.91
C ARG A 73 -11.71 3.96 13.90
N PRO A 74 -12.28 4.24 15.08
CA PRO A 74 -12.61 3.22 16.08
C PRO A 74 -13.60 2.19 15.54
N LYS A 75 -13.34 0.91 15.79
CA LYS A 75 -14.33 -0.15 15.55
C LYS A 75 -15.52 0.06 16.50
N GLY A 76 -16.70 0.29 15.94
CA GLY A 76 -17.96 0.47 16.72
C GLY A 76 -18.57 1.87 16.68
N GLU A 77 -17.87 2.89 16.20
CA GLU A 77 -18.55 4.12 15.80
C GLU A 77 -19.30 3.85 14.49
N SER A 78 -20.61 4.15 14.47
CA SER A 78 -21.38 4.05 13.22
C SER A 78 -20.69 4.93 12.18
N LEU A 79 -20.25 4.30 11.08
CA LEU A 79 -19.51 4.95 10.02
C LEU A 79 -20.42 5.93 9.30
N LYS A 80 -20.44 7.18 9.75
CA LYS A 80 -21.17 8.23 9.10
C LYS A 80 -20.38 8.67 7.88
N LEU A 81 -20.84 8.34 6.70
CA LEU A 81 -20.22 8.69 5.41
C LEU A 81 -19.88 10.18 5.30
N TRP A 82 -20.72 11.03 5.90
CA TRP A 82 -20.54 12.48 5.87
C TRP A 82 -19.20 12.97 6.48
N TRP A 83 -18.62 12.23 7.45
CA TRP A 83 -17.29 12.58 7.97
C TRP A 83 -16.18 12.40 6.95
N ALA A 84 -16.29 11.38 6.08
CA ALA A 84 -15.34 11.19 5.00
C ALA A 84 -15.52 12.27 3.92
N LEU A 85 -16.78 12.63 3.60
CA LEU A 85 -17.08 13.73 2.68
C LEU A 85 -16.53 15.06 3.22
N LEU A 86 -16.76 15.37 4.52
CA LEU A 86 -16.24 16.57 5.14
C LEU A 86 -14.71 16.61 5.15
N PHE A 87 -14.06 15.47 5.47
CA PHE A 87 -12.60 15.35 5.41
C PHE A 87 -12.09 15.60 3.99
N GLY A 88 -12.69 14.96 2.98
CA GLY A 88 -12.33 15.13 1.56
C GLY A 88 -12.51 16.57 1.10
N ALA A 89 -13.64 17.19 1.42
CA ALA A 89 -13.92 18.58 1.09
C ALA A 89 -12.94 19.56 1.76
N ALA A 90 -12.68 19.41 3.07
CA ALA A 90 -11.77 20.27 3.80
C ALA A 90 -10.32 20.15 3.29
N PHE A 91 -9.86 18.91 3.06
CA PHE A 91 -8.51 18.67 2.54
C PHE A 91 -8.36 19.21 1.11
N SER A 92 -9.34 18.97 0.24
CA SER A 92 -9.33 19.49 -1.13
C SER A 92 -9.39 21.01 -1.15
N ALA A 93 -10.29 21.63 -0.39
CA ALA A 93 -10.37 23.09 -0.30
C ALA A 93 -9.03 23.70 0.18
N THR A 94 -8.32 23.03 1.10
CA THR A 94 -6.99 23.45 1.53
C THR A 94 -6.00 23.40 0.35
N ILE A 95 -5.97 22.31 -0.42
CA ILE A 95 -5.13 22.18 -1.61
C ILE A 95 -5.43 23.30 -2.60
N GLU A 96 -6.71 23.49 -2.96
CA GLU A 96 -7.13 24.52 -3.93
C GLU A 96 -6.77 25.93 -3.46
N THR A 97 -6.92 26.21 -2.14
CA THR A 97 -6.50 27.50 -1.56
C THR A 97 -4.99 27.71 -1.71
N VAL A 98 -4.19 26.67 -1.49
CA VAL A 98 -2.73 26.76 -1.66
C VAL A 98 -2.36 26.90 -3.15
N GLN A 99 -3.08 26.24 -4.03
CA GLN A 99 -2.87 26.33 -5.49
C GLN A 99 -3.17 27.75 -6.07
N LEU A 100 -3.99 28.57 -5.41
CA LEU A 100 -4.16 29.98 -5.81
C LEU A 100 -2.83 30.74 -5.83
N PHE A 101 -1.86 30.33 -5.02
CA PHE A 101 -0.53 30.94 -4.91
C PHE A 101 0.52 30.24 -5.80
N GLU A 102 0.15 29.17 -6.50
CA GLU A 102 1.05 28.41 -7.36
C GLU A 102 0.93 28.88 -8.81
N ALA A 103 2.06 29.27 -9.43
CA ALA A 103 2.07 29.99 -10.71
C ALA A 103 1.65 29.13 -11.92
N SER A 104 1.72 27.80 -11.82
CA SER A 104 1.45 26.88 -12.93
C SER A 104 0.17 26.05 -12.77
N ARG A 105 -0.64 26.34 -11.74
CA ARG A 105 -1.87 25.63 -11.43
C ARG A 105 -3.07 26.57 -11.39
N TYR A 106 -4.22 26.02 -11.75
CA TYR A 106 -5.50 26.72 -11.63
C TYR A 106 -6.34 26.00 -10.58
N SER A 107 -6.93 26.77 -9.67
CA SER A 107 -7.85 26.23 -8.66
C SER A 107 -9.24 26.07 -9.25
N SER A 108 -9.90 24.94 -8.98
CA SER A 108 -11.21 24.61 -9.55
C SER A 108 -12.20 24.10 -8.48
N TRP A 109 -13.43 24.60 -8.51
CA TRP A 109 -14.52 24.06 -7.69
C TRP A 109 -14.87 22.61 -8.05
N MET A 110 -14.65 22.22 -9.31
CA MET A 110 -14.88 20.85 -9.76
C MET A 110 -13.86 19.88 -9.18
N ASP A 111 -12.64 20.34 -8.89
CA ASP A 111 -11.63 19.55 -8.21
C ASP A 111 -12.03 19.29 -6.75
N VAL A 112 -12.55 20.32 -6.05
CA VAL A 112 -13.11 20.13 -4.71
C VAL A 112 -14.25 19.12 -4.71
N LEU A 113 -15.14 19.18 -5.69
CA LEU A 113 -16.25 18.25 -5.82
C LEU A 113 -15.77 16.83 -6.13
N GLY A 114 -14.87 16.66 -7.12
CA GLY A 114 -14.31 15.36 -7.52
C GLY A 114 -13.58 14.67 -6.37
N ASN A 115 -12.72 15.42 -5.68
CA ASN A 115 -11.97 14.95 -4.51
C ASN A 115 -12.90 14.54 -3.34
N THR A 116 -13.95 15.32 -3.09
CA THR A 116 -14.96 15.01 -2.07
C THR A 116 -15.72 13.74 -2.41
N LEU A 117 -16.16 13.58 -3.67
CA LEU A 117 -16.84 12.38 -4.15
C LEU A 117 -15.91 11.16 -4.07
N GLY A 118 -14.64 11.30 -4.48
CA GLY A 118 -13.65 10.23 -4.38
C GLY A 118 -13.48 9.74 -2.94
N CYS A 119 -13.36 10.66 -1.99
CA CYS A 119 -13.29 10.33 -0.56
C CYS A 119 -14.57 9.61 -0.07
N GLY A 120 -15.75 10.07 -0.52
CA GLY A 120 -17.03 9.44 -0.24
C GLY A 120 -17.12 8.01 -0.81
N PHE A 121 -16.68 7.80 -2.05
CA PHE A 121 -16.64 6.46 -2.68
C PHE A 121 -15.71 5.51 -1.92
N GLY A 122 -14.50 5.96 -1.56
CA GLY A 122 -13.58 5.15 -0.77
C GLY A 122 -14.17 4.74 0.58
N ALA A 123 -14.84 5.65 1.27
CA ALA A 123 -15.54 5.37 2.52
C ALA A 123 -16.71 4.41 2.32
N ALA A 124 -17.45 4.54 1.24
CA ALA A 124 -18.55 3.61 0.89
C ALA A 124 -18.00 2.21 0.59
N ILE A 125 -16.94 2.07 -0.21
CA ILE A 125 -16.28 0.78 -0.46
C ILE A 125 -15.91 0.12 0.87
N HIS A 126 -15.27 0.84 1.79
CA HIS A 126 -14.95 0.31 3.13
C HIS A 126 -16.19 -0.14 3.90
N ALA A 127 -17.31 0.56 3.78
CA ALA A 127 -18.54 0.18 4.46
C ALA A 127 -19.22 -1.08 3.87
N PHE A 128 -19.05 -1.32 2.57
CA PHE A 128 -19.65 -2.50 1.89
C PHE A 128 -18.84 -3.77 2.08
N VAL A 129 -17.51 -3.70 2.11
CA VAL A 129 -16.63 -4.88 2.16
C VAL A 129 -16.75 -5.68 3.46
N PRO A 130 -16.79 -5.09 4.68
CA PRO A 130 -16.83 -5.85 5.93
C PRO A 130 -18.21 -6.41 6.31
N ARG A 131 -19.31 -5.91 5.74
CA ARG A 131 -20.68 -6.18 6.21
C ARG A 131 -21.36 -7.37 5.57
N ARG A 132 -20.82 -7.94 4.50
CA ARG A 132 -21.42 -9.08 3.79
C ARG A 132 -21.10 -10.45 4.37
N GLY A 133 -20.39 -10.55 5.48
CA GLY A 133 -20.19 -11.78 6.24
C GLY A 133 -21.08 -11.79 7.47
N ASN A 134 -21.90 -12.82 7.63
CA ASN A 134 -22.78 -12.99 8.76
C ASN A 134 -21.97 -13.06 10.07
N GLY A 135 -21.95 -12.00 10.86
CA GLY A 135 -21.51 -11.83 12.24
C GLY A 135 -20.11 -12.36 12.67
N ARG A 136 -19.82 -13.63 12.52
CA ARG A 136 -18.55 -14.27 12.94
C ARG A 136 -17.54 -14.48 11.80
N ASN A 137 -17.96 -14.38 10.56
CA ASN A 137 -17.15 -14.66 9.37
C ASN A 137 -16.94 -13.42 8.48
N ALA A 138 -17.15 -12.22 9.01
CA ALA A 138 -16.83 -10.98 8.30
C ALA A 138 -15.32 -10.92 8.08
N MET A 139 -14.93 -10.91 6.82
CA MET A 139 -13.58 -11.08 6.36
C MET A 139 -12.70 -9.88 6.69
N PRO A 140 -11.66 -10.01 7.51
CA PRO A 140 -10.68 -8.95 7.73
C PRO A 140 -9.66 -8.83 6.59
N THR A 141 -9.99 -9.26 5.37
CA THR A 141 -9.04 -9.32 4.25
C THR A 141 -8.49 -7.98 3.80
N LEU A 142 -9.25 -6.91 3.99
CA LEU A 142 -8.83 -5.55 3.63
C LEU A 142 -8.41 -4.72 4.85
N THR A 143 -8.18 -5.34 6.01
CA THR A 143 -7.74 -4.64 7.20
C THR A 143 -6.21 -4.61 7.29
N LEU A 144 -5.67 -3.66 8.03
CA LEU A 144 -4.24 -3.58 8.34
C LEU A 144 -3.78 -4.62 9.39
N GLU A 145 -4.57 -5.67 9.63
CA GLU A 145 -4.22 -6.75 10.54
C GLU A 145 -3.21 -7.72 9.92
N LEU A 146 -3.04 -7.69 8.60
CA LEU A 146 -2.04 -8.49 7.88
C LEU A 146 -0.94 -7.57 7.32
N PRO A 147 0.36 -7.91 7.51
CA PRO A 147 1.46 -7.14 6.93
C PRO A 147 1.38 -7.02 5.40
N LEU A 148 0.96 -8.08 4.71
CA LEU A 148 0.77 -8.05 3.26
C LEU A 148 -0.26 -7.00 2.81
N MET A 149 -1.30 -6.72 3.61
CA MET A 149 -2.25 -5.67 3.28
C MET A 149 -1.64 -4.28 3.46
N GLY A 150 -0.78 -4.09 4.47
CA GLY A 150 0.01 -2.86 4.57
C GLY A 150 0.85 -2.62 3.32
N LEU A 151 1.49 -3.67 2.81
CA LEU A 151 2.26 -3.63 1.57
C LEU A 151 1.38 -3.26 0.36
N ALA A 152 0.20 -3.88 0.21
CA ALA A 152 -0.74 -3.57 -0.87
C ALA A 152 -1.17 -2.10 -0.88
N TYR A 153 -1.39 -1.50 0.30
CA TYR A 153 -1.72 -0.07 0.40
C TYR A 153 -0.54 0.84 0.09
N LEU A 154 0.69 0.47 0.48
CA LEU A 154 1.89 1.24 0.18
C LEU A 154 2.29 1.17 -1.31
N LEU A 155 1.88 0.13 -2.02
CA LEU A 155 2.07 0.02 -3.48
C LEU A 155 1.24 1.04 -4.27
N VAL A 156 0.12 1.54 -3.75
CA VAL A 156 -0.74 2.52 -4.47
C VAL A 156 0.00 3.83 -4.70
N PRO A 157 0.56 4.51 -3.68
CA PRO A 157 1.34 5.74 -3.90
C PRO A 157 2.58 5.52 -4.78
N LEU A 158 3.21 4.34 -4.72
CA LEU A 158 4.32 4.01 -5.61
C LEU A 158 3.85 3.93 -7.06
N ALA A 159 2.71 3.30 -7.33
CA ALA A 159 2.14 3.26 -8.69
C ALA A 159 1.77 4.67 -9.20
N TRP A 160 1.22 5.54 -8.33
CA TRP A 160 0.97 6.95 -8.68
C TRP A 160 2.25 7.67 -9.06
N SER A 161 3.29 7.59 -8.22
CA SER A 161 4.57 8.26 -8.50
C SER A 161 5.21 7.74 -9.79
N THR A 162 5.15 6.43 -10.05
CA THR A 162 5.60 5.81 -11.32
C THR A 162 4.81 6.37 -12.51
N GLY A 163 3.48 6.49 -12.37
CA GLY A 163 2.62 7.06 -13.40
C GLY A 163 2.97 8.49 -13.74
N PHE A 164 3.03 9.34 -12.74
CA PHE A 164 3.38 10.75 -12.93
C PHE A 164 4.83 10.95 -13.41
N ALA A 165 5.77 10.12 -12.94
CA ALA A 165 7.16 10.13 -13.38
C ALA A 165 7.33 9.68 -14.84
N SER A 166 6.39 8.88 -15.36
CA SER A 166 6.40 8.44 -16.76
C SER A 166 6.11 9.58 -17.74
N GLY A 167 5.26 10.52 -17.36
CA GLY A 167 4.90 11.67 -18.21
C GLY A 167 4.51 11.23 -19.61
N ASN A 168 5.18 11.80 -20.61
CA ASN A 168 4.97 11.45 -22.03
C ASN A 168 5.81 10.24 -22.50
N ASN A 169 6.62 9.63 -21.63
CA ASN A 169 7.44 8.46 -22.00
C ASN A 169 6.61 7.19 -21.89
N SER A 170 6.08 6.71 -23.02
CA SER A 170 5.22 5.53 -23.08
C SER A 170 5.93 4.26 -22.58
N LEU A 171 7.23 4.09 -22.86
CA LEU A 171 7.97 2.91 -22.43
C LEU A 171 8.14 2.87 -20.91
N ARG A 172 8.34 4.03 -20.26
CA ARG A 172 8.48 4.09 -18.81
C ARG A 172 7.18 3.69 -18.08
N GLY A 173 6.03 3.99 -18.65
CA GLY A 173 4.72 3.62 -18.09
C GLY A 173 4.56 2.12 -17.81
N TRP A 174 5.23 1.27 -18.63
CA TRP A 174 5.21 -0.19 -18.44
C TRP A 174 5.86 -0.66 -17.15
N LEU A 175 6.63 0.19 -16.45
CA LEU A 175 7.16 -0.11 -15.11
C LEU A 175 6.05 -0.28 -14.05
N ALA A 176 4.81 0.09 -14.35
CA ALA A 176 3.67 -0.18 -13.47
C ALA A 176 3.23 -1.65 -13.45
N LEU A 177 3.58 -2.45 -14.48
CA LEU A 177 3.17 -3.87 -14.55
C LEU A 177 3.74 -4.75 -13.45
N PRO A 178 5.04 -4.68 -13.08
CA PRO A 178 5.56 -5.35 -11.89
C PRO A 178 4.76 -5.02 -10.63
N LEU A 179 4.33 -3.77 -10.45
CA LEU A 179 3.53 -3.35 -9.29
C LEU A 179 2.13 -3.97 -9.32
N ALA A 180 1.49 -4.03 -10.50
CA ALA A 180 0.22 -4.72 -10.69
C ALA A 180 0.33 -6.23 -10.40
N ALA A 181 1.42 -6.88 -10.86
CA ALA A 181 1.71 -8.27 -10.55
C ALA A 181 1.91 -8.51 -9.05
N MET A 182 2.64 -7.63 -8.37
CA MET A 182 2.85 -7.70 -6.92
C MET A 182 1.52 -7.58 -6.17
N ALA A 183 0.70 -6.59 -6.50
CA ALA A 183 -0.61 -6.40 -5.89
C ALA A 183 -1.52 -7.61 -6.11
N GLY A 184 -1.58 -8.15 -7.32
CA GLY A 184 -2.33 -9.37 -7.63
C GLY A 184 -1.87 -10.56 -6.80
N ASN A 185 -0.55 -10.78 -6.68
CA ASN A 185 0.02 -11.83 -5.82
C ASN A 185 -0.39 -11.66 -4.35
N ILE A 186 -0.32 -10.45 -3.81
CA ILE A 186 -0.70 -10.16 -2.42
C ILE A 186 -2.18 -10.46 -2.20
N LEU A 187 -3.05 -9.85 -3.01
CA LEU A 187 -4.50 -9.96 -2.86
C LEU A 187 -4.97 -11.41 -3.08
N GLY A 188 -4.45 -12.10 -4.10
CA GLY A 188 -4.73 -13.51 -4.34
C GLY A 188 -4.33 -14.40 -3.17
N ALA A 189 -3.14 -14.20 -2.58
CA ALA A 189 -2.67 -14.97 -1.43
C ALA A 189 -3.53 -14.73 -0.19
N VAL A 190 -3.84 -13.47 0.12
CA VAL A 190 -4.64 -13.09 1.28
C VAL A 190 -6.05 -13.67 1.18
N HIS A 191 -6.71 -13.49 0.04
CA HIS A 191 -8.06 -14.03 -0.14
C HIS A 191 -8.08 -15.55 -0.10
N ALA A 192 -7.16 -16.24 -0.78
CA ALA A 192 -7.09 -17.70 -0.76
C ALA A 192 -6.85 -18.25 0.66
N ALA A 193 -5.98 -17.63 1.44
CA ALA A 193 -5.72 -18.05 2.82
C ALA A 193 -6.97 -17.92 3.70
N TYR A 194 -7.79 -16.89 3.49
CA TYR A 194 -9.04 -16.72 4.23
C TYR A 194 -10.14 -17.65 3.76
N PHE A 195 -10.24 -17.97 2.46
CA PHE A 195 -11.28 -18.87 1.94
C PHE A 195 -10.97 -20.34 2.15
N ALA A 196 -9.70 -20.71 2.17
CA ALA A 196 -9.30 -22.09 2.42
C ALA A 196 -9.42 -22.50 3.91
N ALA A 197 -9.61 -21.55 4.83
CA ALA A 197 -9.89 -21.87 6.24
C ALA A 197 -11.18 -22.70 6.35
N PRO A 198 -11.13 -23.90 6.96
CA PRO A 198 -12.29 -24.81 6.98
C PRO A 198 -13.49 -24.16 7.68
N ARG A 199 -14.63 -24.11 6.99
CA ARG A 199 -15.91 -23.54 7.45
C ARG A 199 -16.65 -24.51 8.38
N GLY A 200 -16.04 -25.07 9.38
CA GLY A 200 -16.76 -26.13 10.08
C GLY A 200 -16.33 -26.50 11.47
N PHE A 201 -15.55 -25.69 12.16
CA PHE A 201 -15.22 -26.04 13.54
C PHE A 201 -15.54 -24.89 14.51
N GLY A 202 -16.48 -25.15 15.41
CA GLY A 202 -16.66 -24.40 16.66
C GLY A 202 -15.49 -24.60 17.64
N VAL A 203 -14.34 -25.05 17.15
CA VAL A 203 -13.07 -25.21 17.87
C VAL A 203 -12.10 -24.23 17.26
N SER A 204 -11.62 -23.33 18.09
CA SER A 204 -10.58 -22.33 17.87
C SER A 204 -9.79 -22.48 16.56
N VAL A 205 -10.29 -21.89 15.49
CA VAL A 205 -9.46 -21.63 14.31
C VAL A 205 -8.38 -20.67 14.76
N HIS A 206 -7.15 -21.16 14.85
CA HIS A 206 -6.00 -20.27 14.96
C HIS A 206 -6.09 -19.29 13.80
N SER A 207 -6.32 -18.04 14.12
CA SER A 207 -6.44 -17.00 13.08
C SER A 207 -5.11 -16.96 12.31
N PRO A 208 -5.09 -16.51 11.04
CA PRO A 208 -3.82 -16.26 10.33
C PRO A 208 -2.84 -15.40 11.13
N LEU A 209 -3.34 -14.60 12.09
CA LEU A 209 -2.59 -13.84 13.06
C LEU A 209 -1.83 -14.73 14.06
N GLU A 210 -2.39 -15.87 14.48
CA GLU A 210 -1.72 -16.83 15.39
C GLU A 210 -0.62 -17.59 14.64
N ALA A 211 -0.83 -17.95 13.38
CA ALA A 211 0.19 -18.49 12.50
C ALA A 211 1.37 -17.51 12.29
N TRP A 212 1.10 -16.20 12.35
CA TRP A 212 2.12 -15.17 12.29
C TRP A 212 2.99 -15.09 13.56
N ALA A 213 2.43 -15.36 14.73
CA ALA A 213 3.12 -15.23 16.04
C ALA A 213 3.85 -16.48 16.50
N SER A 214 3.55 -17.67 15.95
CA SER A 214 4.18 -18.92 16.36
C SER A 214 5.66 -18.99 15.94
N ARG A 215 6.53 -19.38 16.89
CA ARG A 215 7.96 -19.59 16.63
C ARG A 215 8.17 -20.81 15.73
N PRO A 216 9.24 -20.85 14.89
CA PRO A 216 9.46 -21.94 13.93
C PRO A 216 9.74 -23.33 14.55
N GLN A 217 10.05 -23.42 15.85
CA GLN A 217 10.62 -24.64 16.45
C GLN A 217 9.66 -25.55 17.20
N GLU A 218 8.43 -25.12 17.52
CA GLU A 218 7.60 -25.90 18.45
C GLU A 218 6.16 -26.17 17.97
N TRP A 219 5.83 -25.91 16.72
CA TRP A 219 4.44 -25.96 16.27
C TRP A 219 4.20 -27.05 15.23
N HIS A 220 3.65 -28.18 15.69
CA HIS A 220 3.04 -29.22 14.86
C HIS A 220 1.51 -29.16 15.02
N PRO A 221 0.77 -28.46 14.19
CA PRO A 221 -0.69 -28.56 14.19
C PRO A 221 -1.09 -29.91 13.59
N ARG A 222 -1.48 -30.85 14.43
CA ARG A 222 -2.27 -32.02 13.97
C ARG A 222 -3.65 -31.51 13.56
N TRP A 223 -3.88 -31.35 12.27
CA TRP A 223 -5.20 -31.12 11.73
C TRP A 223 -6.04 -32.40 11.89
N PRO A 224 -7.25 -32.35 12.50
CA PRO A 224 -8.12 -33.53 12.56
C PRO A 224 -8.56 -33.90 11.15
N ARG A 225 -8.26 -35.13 10.75
CA ARG A 225 -8.83 -35.76 9.54
C ARG A 225 -10.27 -36.11 9.80
N SER A 226 -11.21 -35.30 9.38
CA SER A 226 -12.61 -35.74 9.16
C SER A 226 -13.21 -34.96 8.01
N GLN A 227 -13.38 -35.65 6.89
CA GLN A 227 -14.19 -35.21 5.77
C GLN A 227 -15.65 -35.35 6.16
N GLU A 228 -16.32 -34.29 6.51
CA GLU A 228 -17.77 -34.21 6.45
C GLU A 228 -18.15 -33.27 5.32
N LYS A 229 -18.77 -33.87 4.29
CA LYS A 229 -19.38 -33.12 3.17
C LYS A 229 -20.62 -32.43 3.73
N VAL A 230 -20.50 -31.13 4.01
CA VAL A 230 -21.69 -30.29 4.23
C VAL A 230 -22.06 -29.65 2.90
N GLY A 231 -23.22 -30.07 2.41
CA GLY A 231 -23.88 -29.50 1.22
C GLY A 231 -24.20 -28.03 1.43
N GLY A 232 -23.60 -27.18 0.61
CA GLY A 232 -23.80 -25.73 0.61
C GLY A 232 -23.40 -25.15 -0.74
N THR A 233 -24.22 -25.39 -1.76
CA THR A 233 -23.95 -24.98 -3.14
C THR A 233 -24.25 -23.52 -3.46
N GLU A 234 -24.84 -22.74 -2.55
CA GLU A 234 -25.30 -21.37 -2.87
C GLU A 234 -24.35 -20.22 -2.53
N LEU A 235 -23.30 -20.43 -1.74
CA LEU A 235 -22.35 -19.36 -1.36
C LEU A 235 -21.03 -19.37 -2.16
N LEU A 236 -20.85 -20.35 -3.05
CA LEU A 236 -19.63 -20.52 -3.86
C LEU A 236 -19.43 -19.39 -4.90
N GLY A 237 -20.50 -18.79 -5.43
CA GLY A 237 -20.42 -17.81 -6.51
C GLY A 237 -19.77 -16.47 -6.09
N PHE A 238 -20.13 -15.90 -4.95
CA PHE A 238 -19.64 -14.57 -4.53
C PHE A 238 -18.27 -14.61 -3.88
N GLY A 239 -17.91 -15.67 -3.17
CA GLY A 239 -16.60 -15.83 -2.55
C GLY A 239 -15.46 -15.92 -3.57
N CYS A 240 -15.72 -16.51 -4.74
CA CYS A 240 -14.73 -16.63 -5.82
C CYS A 240 -14.46 -15.30 -6.55
N LEU A 241 -15.41 -14.37 -6.56
CA LEU A 241 -15.30 -13.10 -7.29
C LEU A 241 -14.60 -11.99 -6.47
N LEU A 242 -14.63 -12.07 -5.14
CA LEU A 242 -14.10 -11.02 -4.27
C LEU A 242 -12.61 -10.72 -4.48
N PRO A 243 -11.71 -11.73 -4.64
CA PRO A 243 -10.29 -11.46 -4.96
C PRO A 243 -10.12 -10.64 -6.23
N TYR A 244 -10.88 -10.97 -7.26
CA TYR A 244 -10.80 -10.29 -8.56
C TYR A 244 -11.37 -8.88 -8.49
N LEU A 245 -12.46 -8.68 -7.75
CA LEU A 245 -13.02 -7.35 -7.51
C LEU A 245 -12.05 -6.45 -6.74
N THR A 246 -11.39 -6.97 -5.70
CA THR A 246 -10.40 -6.20 -4.94
C THR A 246 -9.16 -5.90 -5.76
N CYS A 247 -8.70 -6.81 -6.63
CA CYS A 247 -7.64 -6.55 -7.58
C CYS A 247 -8.03 -5.47 -8.59
N LEU A 248 -9.24 -5.54 -9.14
CA LEU A 248 -9.74 -4.54 -10.08
C LEU A 248 -9.81 -3.16 -9.41
N LEU A 249 -10.36 -3.06 -8.21
CA LEU A 249 -10.42 -1.81 -7.44
C LEU A 249 -9.00 -1.27 -7.16
N TRP A 250 -8.05 -2.16 -6.84
CA TRP A 250 -6.66 -1.76 -6.64
C TRP A 250 -6.06 -1.20 -7.93
N VAL A 251 -6.20 -1.90 -9.07
CA VAL A 251 -5.68 -1.45 -10.37
C VAL A 251 -6.29 -0.11 -10.77
N LEU A 252 -7.60 0.04 -10.65
CA LEU A 252 -8.29 1.29 -10.97
C LEU A 252 -7.81 2.44 -10.08
N SER A 253 -7.61 2.21 -8.78
CA SER A 253 -7.11 3.25 -7.88
C SER A 253 -5.63 3.58 -8.06
N ALA A 254 -4.82 2.63 -8.54
CA ALA A 254 -3.37 2.77 -8.64
C ALA A 254 -2.88 3.16 -10.04
N LEU A 255 -3.49 2.64 -11.12
CA LEU A 255 -3.00 2.79 -12.48
C LEU A 255 -3.77 3.81 -13.35
N ILE A 256 -4.91 4.31 -12.91
CA ILE A 256 -5.63 5.35 -13.68
C ILE A 256 -4.77 6.60 -13.94
N PRO A 257 -3.91 7.08 -13.02
CA PRO A 257 -3.04 8.21 -13.34
C PRO A 257 -2.15 8.00 -14.56
N ILE A 258 -1.74 6.76 -14.83
CA ILE A 258 -1.03 6.39 -16.06
C ILE A 258 -2.00 6.31 -17.23
N GLY A 259 -3.17 5.70 -16.99
CA GLY A 259 -4.16 5.37 -18.01
C GLY A 259 -4.78 6.55 -18.74
N ILE A 260 -4.73 7.74 -18.16
CA ILE A 260 -5.17 8.98 -18.83
C ILE A 260 -4.37 9.21 -20.12
N HIS A 261 -3.08 8.90 -20.10
CA HIS A 261 -2.20 9.06 -21.25
C HIS A 261 -1.94 7.75 -22.02
N GLN A 262 -2.08 6.60 -21.33
CA GLN A 262 -1.70 5.28 -21.83
C GLN A 262 -2.72 4.22 -21.36
N PRO A 263 -3.95 4.21 -21.93
CA PRO A 263 -5.02 3.31 -21.49
C PRO A 263 -4.67 1.82 -21.65
N GLU A 264 -3.80 1.48 -22.58
CA GLU A 264 -3.29 0.13 -22.80
C GLU A 264 -2.58 -0.43 -21.57
N ILE A 265 -1.87 0.39 -20.79
CA ILE A 265 -1.18 -0.04 -19.57
C ILE A 265 -2.19 -0.45 -18.49
N VAL A 266 -3.32 0.26 -18.39
CA VAL A 266 -4.37 -0.11 -17.43
C VAL A 266 -5.00 -1.45 -17.81
N ILE A 267 -5.30 -1.66 -19.11
CA ILE A 267 -5.88 -2.91 -19.60
C ILE A 267 -4.93 -4.08 -19.33
N VAL A 268 -3.66 -3.95 -19.72
CA VAL A 268 -2.65 -4.98 -19.47
C VAL A 268 -2.41 -5.14 -17.96
N GLY A 269 -2.40 -4.05 -17.19
CA GLY A 269 -2.29 -4.06 -15.72
C GLY A 269 -3.43 -4.85 -15.05
N ILE A 270 -4.67 -4.71 -15.53
CA ILE A 270 -5.80 -5.53 -15.08
C ILE A 270 -5.53 -7.01 -15.35
N ILE A 271 -5.14 -7.36 -16.58
CA ILE A 271 -4.86 -8.75 -16.97
C ILE A 271 -3.75 -9.34 -16.09
N VAL A 272 -2.66 -8.60 -15.91
CA VAL A 272 -1.51 -9.01 -15.10
C VAL A 272 -1.89 -9.17 -13.63
N ALA A 273 -2.63 -8.23 -13.04
CA ALA A 273 -3.06 -8.32 -11.65
C ALA A 273 -4.03 -9.48 -11.41
N LEU A 274 -5.04 -9.64 -12.28
CA LEU A 274 -6.02 -10.73 -12.16
C LEU A 274 -5.37 -12.10 -12.41
N GLY A 275 -4.50 -12.21 -13.42
CA GLY A 275 -3.74 -13.43 -13.71
C GLY A 275 -2.82 -13.83 -12.55
N SER A 276 -2.10 -12.85 -11.98
CA SER A 276 -1.26 -13.05 -10.79
C SER A 276 -2.07 -13.46 -9.57
N ALA A 277 -3.24 -12.86 -9.34
CA ALA A 277 -4.14 -13.20 -8.25
C ALA A 277 -4.71 -14.62 -8.40
N TRP A 278 -5.13 -14.98 -9.60
CA TRP A 278 -5.62 -16.32 -9.93
C TRP A 278 -4.54 -17.38 -9.70
N LEU A 279 -3.36 -17.20 -10.30
CA LEU A 279 -2.23 -18.12 -10.14
C LEU A 279 -1.85 -18.28 -8.67
N ARG A 280 -1.80 -17.17 -7.93
CA ARG A 280 -1.44 -17.18 -6.52
C ARG A 280 -2.50 -17.84 -5.65
N SER A 281 -3.78 -17.63 -5.92
CA SER A 281 -4.85 -18.30 -5.18
C SER A 281 -4.78 -19.82 -5.33
N LEU A 282 -4.57 -20.32 -6.55
CA LEU A 282 -4.39 -21.76 -6.81
C LEU A 282 -3.18 -22.35 -6.07
N LEU A 283 -2.04 -21.65 -6.08
CA LEU A 283 -0.82 -22.11 -5.40
C LEU A 283 -1.00 -22.09 -3.88
N THR A 284 -1.70 -21.11 -3.34
CA THR A 284 -1.97 -21.01 -1.91
C THR A 284 -2.93 -22.09 -1.45
N GLU A 285 -4.03 -22.33 -2.17
CA GLU A 285 -4.99 -23.40 -1.86
C GLU A 285 -4.34 -24.79 -1.90
N ARG A 286 -3.54 -25.08 -2.92
CA ARG A 286 -2.83 -26.37 -3.03
C ARG A 286 -1.89 -26.60 -1.84
N ARG A 287 -1.22 -25.58 -1.36
CA ARG A 287 -0.29 -25.66 -0.23
C ARG A 287 -0.96 -25.74 1.11
N LEU A 288 -2.09 -25.05 1.30
CA LEU A 288 -2.88 -25.14 2.54
C LEU A 288 -3.56 -26.52 2.69
N LYS A 289 -3.79 -27.24 1.57
CA LYS A 289 -4.27 -28.63 1.59
C LYS A 289 -3.16 -29.65 1.84
N GLY A 290 -1.92 -29.30 1.60
CA GLY A 290 -0.74 -30.12 1.88
C GLY A 290 -0.20 -29.81 3.28
N ASP A 291 0.28 -30.83 3.99
CA ASP A 291 0.75 -30.82 5.39
C ASP A 291 2.00 -29.96 5.64
N ASN A 292 2.25 -28.97 4.81
CA ASN A 292 3.45 -28.12 4.89
C ASN A 292 3.13 -26.80 5.61
N ASP A 293 3.57 -26.72 6.84
CA ASP A 293 3.57 -25.68 7.86
C ASP A 293 4.21 -24.32 7.45
N ARG A 294 4.34 -24.04 6.15
CA ARG A 294 4.96 -22.80 5.67
C ARG A 294 3.92 -21.71 5.52
N ARG A 295 4.10 -20.66 6.30
CA ARG A 295 3.29 -19.44 6.28
C ARG A 295 3.13 -18.90 4.86
N PHE A 296 1.90 -18.75 4.39
CA PHE A 296 1.58 -18.28 3.03
C PHE A 296 2.18 -16.89 2.74
N GLU A 297 2.30 -16.05 3.75
CA GLU A 297 2.85 -14.69 3.62
C GLU A 297 4.34 -14.73 3.25
N TRP A 298 5.16 -15.58 3.88
CA TRP A 298 6.58 -15.69 3.54
C TRP A 298 6.79 -16.12 2.09
N LEU A 299 5.97 -17.07 1.63
CA LEU A 299 6.01 -17.53 0.25
C LEU A 299 5.59 -16.43 -0.74
N THR A 300 4.59 -15.62 -0.35
CA THR A 300 4.15 -14.48 -1.15
C THR A 300 5.26 -13.43 -1.25
N LEU A 301 5.89 -13.08 -0.12
CA LEU A 301 7.03 -12.16 -0.10
C LEU A 301 8.19 -12.65 -0.96
N ARG A 302 8.53 -13.94 -0.87
CA ARG A 302 9.61 -14.52 -1.70
C ARG A 302 9.34 -14.41 -3.20
N GLN A 303 8.08 -14.45 -3.63
CA GLN A 303 7.70 -14.27 -5.03
C GLN A 303 7.64 -12.81 -5.46
N ILE A 304 7.27 -11.92 -4.55
CA ILE A 304 7.21 -10.48 -4.80
C ILE A 304 8.61 -9.88 -4.85
N LEU A 305 9.55 -10.37 -4.03
CA LEU A 305 10.87 -9.80 -3.88
C LEU A 305 11.65 -9.66 -5.21
N PRO A 306 11.73 -10.68 -6.09
CA PRO A 306 12.40 -10.51 -7.38
C PRO A 306 11.69 -9.51 -8.31
N LEU A 307 10.35 -9.44 -8.29
CA LEU A 307 9.59 -8.44 -9.05
C LEU A 307 9.90 -7.04 -8.54
N PHE A 308 9.98 -6.89 -7.23
CA PHE A 308 10.28 -5.60 -6.61
C PHE A 308 11.75 -5.19 -6.84
N ALA A 309 12.70 -6.13 -6.76
CA ALA A 309 14.09 -5.88 -7.09
C ALA A 309 14.26 -5.46 -8.56
N ALA A 310 13.57 -6.13 -9.48
CA ALA A 310 13.56 -5.75 -10.89
C ALA A 310 12.96 -4.34 -11.06
N PHE A 311 11.85 -4.03 -10.39
CA PHE A 311 11.26 -2.69 -10.41
C PHE A 311 12.26 -1.62 -9.92
N ILE A 312 12.94 -1.86 -8.78
CA ILE A 312 13.94 -0.93 -8.24
C ILE A 312 15.03 -0.65 -9.28
N LEU A 313 15.61 -1.69 -9.88
CA LEU A 313 16.67 -1.54 -10.87
C LEU A 313 16.18 -0.79 -12.11
N LEU A 314 15.02 -1.22 -12.65
CA LEU A 314 14.47 -0.63 -13.86
C LEU A 314 14.05 0.83 -13.65
N SER A 315 13.40 1.17 -12.55
CA SER A 315 12.95 2.54 -12.27
C SER A 315 14.10 3.49 -11.94
N SER A 316 15.12 2.99 -11.22
CA SER A 316 16.25 3.81 -10.78
C SER A 316 17.29 4.07 -11.88
N LEU A 317 17.46 3.13 -12.82
CA LEU A 317 18.50 3.20 -13.85
C LEU A 317 17.96 3.49 -15.26
N TRP A 318 16.66 3.77 -15.39
CA TRP A 318 16.06 4.17 -16.66
C TRP A 318 16.66 5.49 -17.16
N PRO A 319 17.03 5.65 -18.45
CA PRO A 319 16.85 4.79 -19.62
C PRO A 319 18.00 3.82 -19.95
N PHE A 320 18.91 3.53 -19.02
CA PHE A 320 20.07 2.64 -19.20
C PHE A 320 21.14 3.15 -20.15
N ASP A 321 21.19 4.45 -20.39
CA ASP A 321 22.19 5.11 -21.20
C ASP A 321 23.43 5.43 -20.35
N PHE A 322 24.30 4.44 -20.15
CA PHE A 322 25.48 4.57 -19.29
C PHE A 322 26.67 5.16 -20.04
N ASP A 323 27.22 6.27 -19.51
CA ASP A 323 28.51 6.85 -19.92
C ASP A 323 29.50 6.78 -18.75
N ALA A 324 30.26 5.68 -18.68
CA ALA A 324 31.21 5.44 -17.59
C ALA A 324 32.37 6.48 -17.55
N LEU A 325 32.61 7.19 -18.66
CA LEU A 325 33.69 8.17 -18.76
C LEU A 325 33.32 9.54 -18.20
N LYS A 326 32.02 9.80 -17.98
CA LYS A 326 31.52 11.10 -17.52
C LYS A 326 30.65 10.96 -16.27
N TRP A 327 31.26 10.38 -15.21
CA TRP A 327 30.54 10.31 -13.94
C TRP A 327 30.18 11.72 -13.42
N GLN A 328 28.89 11.91 -13.11
CA GLN A 328 28.33 13.18 -12.65
C GLN A 328 27.80 13.02 -11.22
N GLY A 329 28.45 13.64 -10.27
CA GLY A 329 27.99 13.73 -8.89
C GLY A 329 27.54 15.14 -8.55
N MET A 330 26.37 15.25 -7.92
CA MET A 330 25.83 16.51 -7.40
C MET A 330 25.81 16.48 -5.88
N ILE A 331 26.60 17.35 -5.25
CA ILE A 331 26.54 17.63 -3.80
C ILE A 331 25.48 18.69 -3.49
N ALA A 332 24.96 19.36 -4.52
CA ALA A 332 24.07 20.50 -4.37
C ALA A 332 22.78 20.15 -3.60
N LEU A 333 22.50 20.94 -2.58
CA LEU A 333 21.15 21.19 -2.05
C LEU A 333 20.27 21.51 -3.27
N LEU A 334 19.12 20.83 -3.39
CA LEU A 334 18.16 20.93 -4.49
C LEU A 334 18.33 22.21 -5.32
N PRO A 335 18.84 22.14 -6.57
CA PRO A 335 18.83 23.30 -7.42
C PRO A 335 17.37 23.74 -7.60
N ALA A 336 17.11 25.04 -7.50
CA ALA A 336 15.76 25.58 -7.73
C ALA A 336 15.14 25.05 -9.02
N ASP A 337 15.96 24.78 -10.03
CA ASP A 337 15.59 24.20 -11.31
C ASP A 337 15.04 22.78 -11.23
N VAL A 338 15.50 21.94 -10.27
CA VAL A 338 15.00 20.57 -10.07
C VAL A 338 13.61 20.60 -9.45
N ILE A 339 13.37 21.47 -8.48
CA ILE A 339 12.05 21.65 -7.86
C ILE A 339 11.09 22.27 -8.87
N ALA A 340 11.58 23.17 -9.71
CA ALA A 340 10.79 23.85 -10.74
C ALA A 340 10.37 22.91 -11.89
N ASN A 341 10.98 21.74 -12.03
CA ASN A 341 10.62 20.75 -13.05
C ASN A 341 9.74 19.64 -12.46
N LYS A 342 8.47 19.62 -12.84
CA LYS A 342 7.48 18.65 -12.38
C LYS A 342 7.94 17.19 -12.55
N ASN A 343 8.61 16.87 -13.66
CA ASN A 343 9.08 15.51 -13.93
C ASN A 343 10.17 15.07 -12.93
N HIS A 344 11.08 15.97 -12.54
CA HIS A 344 12.12 15.66 -11.56
C HIS A 344 11.53 15.43 -10.17
N VAL A 345 10.49 16.19 -9.79
CA VAL A 345 9.77 15.97 -8.52
C VAL A 345 9.14 14.58 -8.50
N PHE A 346 8.49 14.16 -9.57
CA PHE A 346 7.86 12.84 -9.64
C PHE A 346 8.87 11.69 -9.68
N LEU A 347 10.00 11.87 -10.36
CA LEU A 347 11.10 10.89 -10.32
C LEU A 347 11.68 10.75 -8.92
N ALA A 348 11.89 11.86 -8.22
CA ALA A 348 12.35 11.84 -6.83
C ALA A 348 11.30 11.18 -5.91
N LEU A 349 10.02 11.47 -6.14
CA LEU A 349 8.92 10.89 -5.37
C LEU A 349 8.80 9.38 -5.58
N GLU A 350 8.95 8.91 -6.82
CA GLU A 350 9.00 7.47 -7.14
C GLU A 350 10.15 6.78 -6.39
N HIS A 351 11.32 7.41 -6.37
CA HIS A 351 12.49 6.87 -5.69
C HIS A 351 12.29 6.81 -4.17
N VAL A 352 11.77 7.88 -3.58
CA VAL A 352 11.42 7.98 -2.16
C VAL A 352 10.38 6.93 -1.74
N THR A 353 9.31 6.78 -2.53
CA THR A 353 8.26 5.78 -2.25
C THR A 353 8.76 4.35 -2.42
N THR A 354 9.66 4.12 -3.38
CA THR A 354 10.32 2.82 -3.59
C THR A 354 11.12 2.42 -2.36
N PHE A 355 11.92 3.34 -1.80
CA PHE A 355 12.76 3.05 -0.63
C PHE A 355 11.95 2.95 0.67
N LEU A 356 10.84 3.67 0.80
CA LEU A 356 9.89 3.45 1.89
C LEU A 356 9.38 2.00 1.86
N LEU A 357 8.96 1.54 0.67
CA LEU A 357 8.48 0.17 0.48
C LEU A 357 9.59 -0.86 0.73
N LEU A 358 10.82 -0.58 0.28
CA LEU A 358 11.98 -1.43 0.55
C LEU A 358 12.23 -1.60 2.05
N GLY A 359 12.24 -0.51 2.81
CA GLY A 359 12.38 -0.54 4.26
C GLY A 359 11.29 -1.37 4.93
N TYR A 360 10.03 -1.22 4.48
CA TYR A 360 8.91 -2.00 4.98
C TYR A 360 9.06 -3.49 4.67
N VAL A 361 9.42 -3.87 3.43
CA VAL A 361 9.60 -5.28 3.00
C VAL A 361 10.75 -5.94 3.73
N LEU A 362 11.89 -5.26 3.87
CA LEU A 362 13.03 -5.78 4.62
C LEU A 362 12.68 -5.97 6.10
N ALA A 363 11.91 -5.05 6.68
CA ALA A 363 11.42 -5.16 8.05
C ALA A 363 10.45 -6.35 8.23
N GLU A 364 9.58 -6.59 7.27
CA GLU A 364 8.69 -7.75 7.23
C GLU A 364 9.46 -9.06 7.16
N LEU A 365 10.48 -9.15 6.31
CA LEU A 365 11.32 -10.34 6.16
C LEU A 365 12.11 -10.67 7.43
N GLN A 366 12.67 -9.65 8.09
CA GLN A 366 13.52 -9.80 9.26
C GLN A 366 12.74 -9.83 10.58
N GLY A 367 11.69 -9.00 10.68
CA GLY A 367 10.97 -8.74 11.92
C GLY A 367 10.14 -9.90 12.46
N ARG A 368 9.85 -10.91 11.64
CA ARG A 368 9.04 -12.06 12.01
C ARG A 368 9.71 -12.98 13.03
N ASN A 369 11.04 -13.10 12.94
CA ASN A 369 11.80 -14.10 13.69
C ASN A 369 12.40 -13.57 15.00
N THR A 370 12.27 -12.28 15.29
CA THR A 370 12.95 -11.64 16.41
C THR A 370 12.01 -11.23 17.53
N GLY A 371 12.31 -11.60 18.76
CA GLY A 371 11.62 -11.11 19.95
C GLY A 371 11.79 -9.59 20.11
N ASP A 372 13.03 -9.11 20.11
CA ASP A 372 13.37 -7.69 20.09
C ASP A 372 13.74 -7.26 18.67
N PHE A 373 12.98 -6.27 18.16
CA PHE A 373 13.15 -5.76 16.79
C PHE A 373 14.13 -4.57 16.71
N ARG A 374 14.41 -3.91 17.84
CA ARG A 374 15.23 -2.69 17.84
C ARG A 374 16.62 -2.85 17.22
N PRO A 375 17.39 -3.92 17.49
CA PRO A 375 18.69 -4.11 16.86
C PRO A 375 18.61 -4.27 15.33
N TRP A 376 17.49 -4.75 14.83
CA TRP A 376 17.29 -4.98 13.39
C TRP A 376 16.99 -3.71 12.61
N VAL A 377 16.39 -2.69 13.25
CA VAL A 377 16.08 -1.42 12.61
C VAL A 377 17.32 -0.81 11.96
N PHE A 378 18.40 -0.70 12.73
CA PHE A 378 19.66 -0.15 12.20
C PHE A 378 20.20 -0.98 11.02
N ARG A 379 20.21 -2.30 11.13
CA ARG A 379 20.69 -3.20 10.07
C ARG A 379 19.85 -3.05 8.79
N ILE A 380 18.53 -2.98 8.91
CA ILE A 380 17.61 -2.82 7.77
C ILE A 380 17.86 -1.48 7.08
N VAL A 381 17.99 -0.39 7.86
CA VAL A 381 18.29 0.93 7.31
C VAL A 381 19.69 0.95 6.67
N ALA A 382 20.67 0.26 7.25
CA ALA A 382 22.01 0.14 6.66
C ALA A 382 21.99 -0.64 5.34
N TYR A 383 21.25 -1.76 5.26
CA TYR A 383 21.11 -2.53 4.00
C TYR A 383 20.41 -1.71 2.91
N SER A 384 19.30 -1.05 3.23
CA SER A 384 18.62 -0.19 2.27
C SER A 384 19.45 1.02 1.87
N GLY A 385 20.22 1.59 2.80
CA GLY A 385 21.18 2.65 2.53
C GLY A 385 22.32 2.18 1.61
N GLY A 386 22.83 0.96 1.81
CA GLY A 386 23.83 0.36 0.91
C GLY A 386 23.29 0.16 -0.51
N ILE A 387 22.06 -0.32 -0.65
CA ILE A 387 21.37 -0.44 -1.96
C ILE A 387 21.20 0.94 -2.59
N SER A 388 20.75 1.93 -1.82
CA SER A 388 20.58 3.31 -2.29
C SER A 388 21.90 3.90 -2.77
N LEU A 389 22.99 3.74 -1.98
CA LEU A 389 24.30 4.23 -2.32
C LEU A 389 24.81 3.61 -3.63
N LEU A 390 24.65 2.29 -3.79
CA LEU A 390 25.02 1.60 -5.04
C LEU A 390 24.24 2.16 -6.23
N LEU A 391 22.94 2.38 -6.10
CA LEU A 391 22.11 2.94 -7.16
C LEU A 391 22.50 4.39 -7.48
N GLU A 392 22.82 5.22 -6.47
CA GLU A 392 23.30 6.58 -6.71
C GLU A 392 24.65 6.61 -7.42
N ILE A 393 25.58 5.68 -7.10
CA ILE A 393 26.84 5.54 -7.84
C ILE A 393 26.58 5.18 -9.30
N LEU A 394 25.68 4.24 -9.56
CA LEU A 394 25.33 3.85 -10.92
C LEU A 394 24.60 4.98 -11.67
N ARG A 395 23.73 5.74 -11.00
CA ARG A 395 23.06 6.93 -11.57
C ARG A 395 24.03 8.03 -11.95
N GLY A 396 25.14 8.16 -11.22
CA GLY A 396 26.22 9.08 -11.60
C GLY A 396 26.83 8.80 -12.98
N MET A 397 26.66 7.58 -13.50
CA MET A 397 27.08 7.18 -14.85
C MET A 397 25.98 7.44 -15.92
N LEU A 398 24.81 7.95 -15.51
CA LEU A 398 23.70 8.29 -16.41
C LEU A 398 23.74 9.80 -16.70
N PRO A 399 23.99 10.24 -17.95
CA PRO A 399 24.16 11.66 -18.30
C PRO A 399 22.97 12.54 -17.97
N GLN A 400 21.76 11.94 -17.92
CA GLN A 400 20.51 12.68 -17.70
C GLN A 400 20.08 12.78 -16.26
N GLN A 401 20.65 11.97 -15.33
CA GLN A 401 20.16 11.87 -13.95
C GLN A 401 21.19 12.37 -12.92
N GLY A 402 22.43 11.93 -13.02
CA GLY A 402 23.49 12.22 -12.05
C GLY A 402 23.25 11.59 -10.66
N ALA A 403 24.29 11.49 -9.85
CA ALA A 403 24.19 11.07 -8.46
C ALA A 403 23.85 12.25 -7.55
N SER A 404 22.95 12.05 -6.57
CA SER A 404 22.52 13.11 -5.64
C SER A 404 22.64 12.66 -4.18
N LEU A 405 23.49 13.34 -3.41
CA LEU A 405 23.64 13.10 -1.98
C LEU A 405 22.34 13.39 -1.21
N LEU A 406 21.59 14.39 -1.64
CA LEU A 406 20.32 14.74 -1.02
C LEU A 406 19.27 13.63 -1.23
N LEU A 407 19.16 13.10 -2.46
CA LEU A 407 18.25 12.00 -2.76
C LEU A 407 18.64 10.75 -1.98
N PHE A 408 19.93 10.45 -1.85
CA PHE A 408 20.43 9.40 -0.97
C PHE A 408 19.97 9.61 0.49
N GLY A 409 20.10 10.81 1.04
CA GLY A 409 19.62 11.13 2.39
C GLY A 409 18.12 10.92 2.54
N PHE A 410 17.32 11.35 1.56
CA PHE A 410 15.87 11.12 1.55
C PHE A 410 15.52 9.64 1.48
N THR A 411 16.20 8.84 0.67
CA THR A 411 15.94 7.39 0.56
C THR A 411 16.25 6.63 1.85
N VAL A 412 17.33 6.98 2.53
CA VAL A 412 17.66 6.43 3.85
C VAL A 412 16.57 6.80 4.88
N GLY A 413 16.16 8.08 4.91
CA GLY A 413 15.12 8.57 5.80
C GLY A 413 13.75 7.90 5.54
N THR A 414 13.37 7.74 4.29
CA THR A 414 12.10 7.11 3.92
C THR A 414 12.13 5.59 4.12
N SER A 415 13.27 4.94 3.94
CA SER A 415 13.44 3.54 4.35
C SER A 415 13.23 3.37 5.86
N ALA A 416 13.78 4.26 6.68
CA ALA A 416 13.53 4.26 8.13
C ALA A 416 12.04 4.47 8.45
N LEU A 417 11.34 5.33 7.70
CA LEU A 417 9.89 5.51 7.81
C LEU A 417 9.13 4.21 7.46
N GLY A 418 9.55 3.49 6.42
CA GLY A 418 8.99 2.18 6.05
C GLY A 418 9.14 1.15 7.18
N VAL A 419 10.32 1.09 7.80
CA VAL A 419 10.59 0.24 8.97
C VAL A 419 9.69 0.63 10.15
N TRP A 420 9.51 1.93 10.40
CA TRP A 420 8.64 2.43 11.46
C TRP A 420 7.16 2.08 11.22
N LEU A 421 6.66 2.18 9.98
CA LEU A 421 5.30 1.75 9.62
C LEU A 421 5.10 0.26 9.89
N TYR A 422 6.09 -0.57 9.53
CA TYR A 422 6.07 -2.00 9.86
C TYR A 422 6.05 -2.26 11.37
N GLN A 423 6.82 -1.51 12.17
CA GLN A 423 6.78 -1.61 13.63
C GLN A 423 5.39 -1.33 14.20
N LEU A 424 4.74 -0.25 13.73
CA LEU A 424 3.36 0.06 14.16
C LEU A 424 2.39 -1.09 13.84
N GLN A 425 2.54 -1.71 12.66
CA GLN A 425 1.70 -2.83 12.26
C GLN A 425 1.98 -4.07 13.12
N ARG A 426 3.24 -4.38 13.37
CA ARG A 426 3.67 -5.48 14.25
C ARG A 426 3.11 -5.31 15.67
N ASP A 427 3.18 -4.11 16.23
CA ASP A 427 2.64 -3.79 17.56
C ASP A 427 1.12 -3.97 17.60
N HIS A 428 0.42 -3.58 16.53
CA HIS A 428 -1.01 -3.79 16.41
C HIS A 428 -1.37 -5.28 16.35
N ILE A 429 -0.66 -6.06 15.56
CA ILE A 429 -0.87 -7.50 15.45
C ILE A 429 -0.60 -8.19 16.79
N ARG A 430 0.48 -7.83 17.50
CA ARG A 430 0.78 -8.37 18.84
C ARG A 430 -0.32 -8.04 19.86
N ALA A 431 -0.86 -6.83 19.82
CA ALA A 431 -1.96 -6.44 20.69
C ALA A 431 -3.25 -7.23 20.40
N LEU A 432 -3.51 -7.58 19.12
CA LEU A 432 -4.64 -8.43 18.73
C LEU A 432 -4.46 -9.87 19.22
N LEU A 433 -3.25 -10.42 19.10
CA LEU A 433 -2.93 -11.79 19.53
C LEU A 433 -3.06 -11.94 21.04
N SER A 434 -2.49 -11.03 21.83
CA SER A 434 -2.62 -11.03 23.28
C SER A 434 -4.09 -10.95 23.73
N ARG A 435 -4.91 -10.21 22.99
CA ARG A 435 -6.36 -10.13 23.20
C ARG A 435 -7.05 -11.49 23.00
N ASN A 436 -6.69 -12.23 21.94
CA ASN A 436 -7.34 -13.50 21.61
C ASN A 436 -6.94 -14.62 22.60
N GLN A 437 -5.68 -14.68 23.02
CA GLN A 437 -5.20 -15.66 24.02
C GLN A 437 -5.93 -15.55 25.36
N TYR A 438 -6.17 -14.34 25.85
CA TYR A 438 -6.93 -14.12 27.08
C TYR A 438 -8.40 -14.54 26.98
N GLY A 439 -9.01 -14.35 25.78
CA GLY A 439 -10.39 -14.80 25.55
C GLY A 439 -10.56 -16.31 25.58
N GLN A 440 -9.56 -17.06 25.14
CA GLN A 440 -9.58 -18.53 25.12
C GLN A 440 -9.26 -19.14 26.51
N GLY A 441 -8.40 -18.50 27.31
CA GLY A 441 -8.07 -18.96 28.66
C GLY A 441 -9.28 -18.96 29.60
N HIS A 442 -10.19 -18.01 29.47
CA HIS A 442 -11.42 -17.96 30.28
C HIS A 442 -12.48 -18.98 29.89
N LEU A 443 -12.54 -19.39 28.61
CA LEU A 443 -13.47 -20.43 28.14
C LEU A 443 -13.05 -21.86 28.53
N LYS A 444 -11.78 -22.06 28.92
CA LYS A 444 -11.28 -23.37 29.38
C LYS A 444 -11.34 -23.55 30.89
N SER A 445 -11.65 -22.49 31.65
CA SER A 445 -11.75 -22.49 33.11
C SER A 445 -13.21 -22.48 33.61
N GLU A 446 -14.19 -22.42 32.73
CA GLU A 446 -15.60 -22.68 32.99
C GLU A 446 -16.01 -24.07 32.41
#